data_f1fc16a8a02f3b4ff9550805be1817b3
#
_entry.id   f1fc16a8a02f3b4ff9550805be1817b3
#
_cell.length_a   1.000
_cell.length_b   1.000
_cell.length_c   1.000
_cell.angle_alpha   90.00
_cell.angle_beta   90.00
_cell.angle_gamma   90.00
#
_symmetry.space_group_name_H-M   'P 1'
#
loop_
_entity.id
_entity.type
_entity.pdbx_description
1 polymer ?
#
loop_
_entity_poly.entity_id
_entity_poly.type
_entity_poly.pdbx_seq_one_letter_code
_entity_poly.pdbx_strand_id
1 'polypeptide(L)'
;MALLVMVYCYFGGFTTGDYVDGIEFKDEIVIPSDKRIIALGEATHGNKEFQELKLNIFKKLVEENGVRAFAIEGDFGGCLEVNEYIHGGSGSTLEAVKKIGFKIYQTKEMMNLIDYMRDYNLSHLDDDIRFYGFDMQRTKYLDKEYSDEDINLYLKEIKRQNKELDSSLLRDKYMAQNVEWILSREDKVFVCAHNEHVAKWGSYDSMGKLLSLKEENGYYVIGTDFYKSKCNLPFMGKRIVRTFYSHDPLTKSLKMSGKNVGIIDTSKLDVDYIYMGSLGEGFYLIPQSYRIFQPPKTMYDAMVLFVNVNPTDIIE
;
A
#
# COMPACT_ATOMS: atom_id res chain seq x y z
N MET A 1 13.18 24.33 -26.89
CA MET A 1 11.91 23.79 -26.34
C MET A 1 12.15 22.67 -25.35
N ALA A 2 12.91 21.61 -25.65
CA ALA A 2 13.19 20.52 -24.71
C ALA A 2 13.84 20.96 -23.39
N LEU A 3 14.79 21.88 -23.42
CA LEU A 3 15.47 22.41 -22.23
C LEU A 3 14.50 23.21 -21.32
N LEU A 4 13.59 23.99 -21.89
CA LEU A 4 12.56 24.73 -21.17
C LEU A 4 11.54 23.79 -20.49
N VAL A 5 11.16 22.70 -21.15
CA VAL A 5 10.30 21.66 -20.58
C VAL A 5 11.00 20.93 -19.45
N MET A 6 12.30 20.60 -19.59
CA MET A 6 13.11 20.01 -18.50
C MET A 6 13.23 20.94 -17.29
N VAL A 7 13.50 22.24 -17.52
CA VAL A 7 13.60 23.25 -16.46
C VAL A 7 12.25 23.42 -15.77
N TYR A 8 11.15 23.48 -16.52
CA TYR A 8 9.80 23.57 -15.99
C TYR A 8 9.42 22.33 -15.14
N CYS A 9 9.70 21.12 -15.64
CA CYS A 9 9.49 19.88 -14.89
C CYS A 9 10.38 19.79 -13.63
N TYR A 10 11.60 20.37 -13.69
CA TYR A 10 12.53 20.34 -12.55
C TYR A 10 12.11 21.28 -11.42
N PHE A 11 11.59 22.49 -11.73
CA PHE A 11 11.29 23.54 -10.73
C PHE A 11 9.84 23.60 -10.23
N GLY A 12 8.92 22.83 -10.71
CA GLY A 12 7.58 22.92 -10.17
C GLY A 12 6.56 22.02 -10.87
N GLY A 13 6.86 21.66 -12.10
CA GLY A 13 5.95 20.85 -12.88
C GLY A 13 4.59 21.52 -13.08
N PHE A 14 3.70 20.77 -13.70
CA PHE A 14 2.33 21.22 -13.86
C PHE A 14 1.61 21.17 -12.50
N THR A 15 1.25 22.30 -11.94
CA THR A 15 0.35 22.38 -10.78
C THR A 15 -1.06 22.67 -11.29
N THR A 16 -2.05 21.99 -10.72
CA THR A 16 -3.48 22.21 -11.03
C THR A 16 -4.09 23.35 -10.21
N GLY A 17 -3.27 24.19 -9.62
CA GLY A 17 -3.66 25.30 -8.78
C GLY A 17 -2.69 25.48 -7.63
N ASP A 18 -2.89 26.57 -6.85
CA ASP A 18 -1.99 26.86 -5.74
C ASP A 18 -2.35 26.06 -4.48
N TYR A 19 -3.66 25.92 -4.18
CA TYR A 19 -4.22 25.18 -3.04
C TYR A 19 -5.73 25.00 -3.26
N VAL A 20 -6.36 24.20 -2.40
CA VAL A 20 -7.82 24.02 -2.38
C VAL A 20 -8.36 24.65 -1.11
N ASP A 21 -9.29 25.60 -1.26
CA ASP A 21 -9.94 26.25 -0.13
C ASP A 21 -10.98 25.35 0.53
N GLY A 22 -11.25 25.62 1.82
CA GLY A 22 -12.37 25.01 2.52
C GLY A 22 -12.21 23.54 2.87
N ILE A 23 -11.00 22.96 2.73
CA ILE A 23 -10.77 21.56 3.13
C ILE A 23 -10.79 21.46 4.66
N GLU A 24 -11.65 20.59 5.16
CA GLU A 24 -11.66 20.15 6.55
C GLU A 24 -10.74 18.96 6.73
N PHE A 25 -9.59 19.15 7.40
CA PHE A 25 -8.67 18.09 7.77
C PHE A 25 -9.07 17.48 9.11
N LYS A 26 -9.47 16.21 9.08
CA LYS A 26 -9.74 15.40 10.27
C LYS A 26 -8.45 14.88 10.88
N ASP A 27 -8.47 14.55 12.17
CA ASP A 27 -7.34 13.96 12.90
C ASP A 27 -7.46 12.43 12.97
N GLU A 28 -8.68 11.88 12.76
CA GLU A 28 -8.95 10.44 12.79
C GLU A 28 -9.64 9.97 11.53
N ILE A 29 -9.28 8.75 11.11
CA ILE A 29 -9.95 8.08 10.02
C ILE A 29 -11.16 7.29 10.57
N VAL A 30 -12.31 7.48 9.92
CA VAL A 30 -13.52 6.72 10.19
C VAL A 30 -13.74 5.73 9.05
N ILE A 31 -13.68 4.44 9.37
CA ILE A 31 -13.86 3.35 8.41
C ILE A 31 -15.21 2.71 8.67
N PRO A 32 -16.12 2.65 7.67
CA PRO A 32 -17.42 2.01 7.85
C PRO A 32 -17.28 0.53 8.19
N SER A 33 -18.05 0.04 9.16
CA SER A 33 -17.95 -1.33 9.67
C SER A 33 -18.50 -2.40 8.74
N ASP A 34 -19.28 -2.01 7.73
CA ASP A 34 -19.89 -2.89 6.72
C ASP A 34 -18.92 -3.28 5.57
N LYS A 35 -17.71 -2.77 5.57
CA LYS A 35 -16.72 -3.02 4.51
C LYS A 35 -16.03 -4.37 4.71
N ARG A 36 -15.91 -5.13 3.61
CA ARG A 36 -15.21 -6.42 3.57
C ARG A 36 -13.74 -6.27 3.18
N ILE A 37 -13.44 -5.35 2.25
CA ILE A 37 -12.08 -4.98 1.89
C ILE A 37 -11.84 -3.54 2.31
N ILE A 38 -10.88 -3.33 3.19
CA ILE A 38 -10.32 -2.03 3.50
C ILE A 38 -8.94 -1.98 2.84
N ALA A 39 -8.74 -1.08 1.91
CA ALA A 39 -7.48 -0.95 1.19
C ALA A 39 -6.74 0.32 1.59
N LEU A 40 -5.43 0.22 1.80
CA LEU A 40 -4.53 1.34 2.05
C LEU A 40 -3.49 1.42 0.93
N GLY A 41 -3.52 2.53 0.21
CA GLY A 41 -2.53 2.87 -0.78
C GLY A 41 -1.34 3.61 -0.17
N GLU A 42 -0.15 3.36 -0.69
CA GLU A 42 1.04 4.15 -0.38
C GLU A 42 1.53 4.92 -1.62
N ALA A 43 1.77 6.22 -1.44
CA ALA A 43 2.30 7.07 -2.51
C ALA A 43 3.77 6.74 -2.84
N THR A 44 4.47 6.08 -1.93
CA THR A 44 5.82 5.56 -2.10
C THR A 44 6.05 4.36 -1.19
N HIS A 45 6.84 3.39 -1.65
CA HIS A 45 7.26 2.25 -0.83
C HIS A 45 8.41 2.58 0.14
N GLY A 46 9.11 3.69 -0.07
CA GLY A 46 10.35 4.02 0.65
C GLY A 46 10.19 5.01 1.80
N ASN A 47 8.96 5.24 2.30
CA ASN A 47 8.71 6.19 3.38
C ASN A 47 8.19 5.50 4.65
N LYS A 48 8.78 5.91 5.76
CA LYS A 48 8.52 5.41 7.11
C LYS A 48 7.06 5.59 7.54
N GLU A 49 6.53 6.78 7.38
CA GLU A 49 5.19 7.16 7.84
C GLU A 49 4.09 6.32 7.16
N PHE A 50 4.28 5.94 5.89
CA PHE A 50 3.32 5.06 5.21
C PHE A 50 3.39 3.62 5.74
N GLN A 51 4.58 3.14 6.13
CA GLN A 51 4.72 1.82 6.73
C GLN A 51 4.14 1.80 8.16
N GLU A 52 4.38 2.85 8.96
CA GLU A 52 3.79 3.02 10.29
C GLU A 52 2.26 3.14 10.23
N LEU A 53 1.74 3.81 9.20
CA LEU A 53 0.29 3.95 8.99
C LEU A 53 -0.40 2.58 8.79
N LYS A 54 0.26 1.61 8.12
CA LYS A 54 -0.26 0.24 8.00
C LYS A 54 -0.54 -0.39 9.36
N LEU A 55 0.45 -0.33 10.26
CA LEU A 55 0.29 -0.86 11.62
C LEU A 55 -0.81 -0.14 12.40
N ASN A 56 -0.83 1.18 12.34
CA ASN A 56 -1.79 1.98 13.10
C ASN A 56 -3.24 1.73 12.65
N ILE A 57 -3.47 1.69 11.32
CA ILE A 57 -4.80 1.39 10.78
C ILE A 57 -5.15 -0.07 11.06
N PHE A 58 -4.22 -1.02 10.92
CA PHE A 58 -4.52 -2.43 11.18
C PHE A 58 -4.92 -2.68 12.63
N LYS A 59 -4.23 -2.08 13.61
CA LYS A 59 -4.62 -2.15 15.02
C LYS A 59 -6.05 -1.66 15.24
N LYS A 60 -6.38 -0.50 14.70
CA LYS A 60 -7.74 0.06 14.78
C LYS A 60 -8.78 -0.87 14.15
N LEU A 61 -8.48 -1.45 12.99
CA LEU A 61 -9.37 -2.39 12.30
C LEU A 61 -9.57 -3.70 13.06
N VAL A 62 -8.53 -4.21 13.72
CA VAL A 62 -8.62 -5.40 14.58
C VAL A 62 -9.54 -5.12 15.77
N GLU A 63 -9.36 -3.97 16.43
CA GLU A 63 -10.09 -3.58 17.63
C GLU A 63 -11.54 -3.17 17.36
N GLU A 64 -11.79 -2.39 16.30
CA GLU A 64 -13.07 -1.73 16.08
C GLU A 64 -13.94 -2.37 14.98
N ASN A 65 -13.31 -3.01 13.97
CA ASN A 65 -14.00 -3.49 12.77
C ASN A 65 -14.01 -5.02 12.62
N GLY A 66 -13.35 -5.74 13.53
CA GLY A 66 -13.27 -7.21 13.48
C GLY A 66 -12.46 -7.75 12.30
N VAL A 67 -11.51 -6.98 11.76
CA VAL A 67 -10.60 -7.45 10.71
C VAL A 67 -9.59 -8.40 11.33
N ARG A 68 -9.40 -9.58 10.70
CA ARG A 68 -8.45 -10.60 11.16
C ARG A 68 -7.42 -10.98 10.09
N ALA A 69 -7.52 -10.43 8.88
CA ALA A 69 -6.57 -10.66 7.80
C ALA A 69 -5.86 -9.38 7.39
N PHE A 70 -4.53 -9.41 7.39
CA PHE A 70 -3.65 -8.42 6.79
C PHE A 70 -3.07 -8.98 5.50
N ALA A 71 -3.22 -8.27 4.38
CA ALA A 71 -2.70 -8.67 3.08
C ALA A 71 -1.83 -7.56 2.48
N ILE A 72 -0.67 -7.94 1.93
CA ILE A 72 0.30 -6.99 1.39
C ILE A 72 0.72 -7.35 -0.03
N GLU A 73 1.14 -6.36 -0.83
CA GLU A 73 1.82 -6.53 -2.12
C GLU A 73 3.19 -7.22 -1.92
N GLY A 74 3.15 -8.43 -1.40
CA GLY A 74 4.29 -9.27 -1.06
C GLY A 74 4.17 -10.64 -1.69
N ASP A 75 5.28 -11.39 -1.73
CA ASP A 75 5.33 -12.74 -2.28
C ASP A 75 4.31 -13.66 -1.59
N PHE A 76 3.42 -14.27 -2.36
CA PHE A 76 2.37 -15.14 -1.83
C PHE A 76 2.93 -16.25 -0.94
N GLY A 77 3.85 -17.06 -1.47
CA GLY A 77 4.44 -18.16 -0.73
C GLY A 77 5.29 -17.72 0.47
N GLY A 78 6.05 -16.62 0.31
CA GLY A 78 6.87 -16.08 1.39
C GLY A 78 6.02 -15.51 2.54
N CYS A 79 4.86 -14.93 2.24
CA CYS A 79 3.94 -14.43 3.26
C CYS A 79 3.23 -15.55 4.03
N LEU A 80 3.03 -16.73 3.45
CA LEU A 80 2.61 -17.92 4.21
C LEU A 80 3.65 -18.32 5.27
N GLU A 81 4.93 -18.18 4.96
CA GLU A 81 6.00 -18.40 5.94
C GLU A 81 5.99 -17.36 7.06
N VAL A 82 5.64 -16.10 6.75
CA VAL A 82 5.41 -15.06 7.75
C VAL A 82 4.21 -15.43 8.61
N ASN A 83 3.15 -15.92 8.00
CA ASN A 83 1.94 -16.35 8.72
C ASN A 83 2.25 -17.48 9.71
N GLU A 84 3.04 -18.49 9.34
CA GLU A 84 3.49 -19.52 10.28
C GLU A 84 4.30 -18.92 11.46
N TYR A 85 5.19 -17.95 11.16
CA TYR A 85 5.97 -17.30 12.20
C TYR A 85 5.11 -16.56 13.23
N ILE A 86 4.11 -15.81 12.79
CA ILE A 86 3.23 -15.08 13.72
C ILE A 86 2.33 -15.99 14.55
N HIS A 87 2.15 -17.25 14.15
CA HIS A 87 1.44 -18.30 14.90
C HIS A 87 2.35 -19.16 15.77
N GLY A 88 3.51 -18.66 16.17
CA GLY A 88 4.43 -19.32 17.07
C GLY A 88 5.51 -20.16 16.38
N GLY A 89 5.60 -20.11 15.05
CA GLY A 89 6.68 -20.75 14.29
C GLY A 89 8.08 -20.28 14.74
N SER A 90 9.08 -21.11 14.50
CA SER A 90 10.49 -20.84 14.86
C SER A 90 11.11 -19.76 13.96
N GLY A 91 12.21 -19.15 14.44
CA GLY A 91 12.97 -18.12 13.73
C GLY A 91 12.88 -16.75 14.40
N SER A 92 13.24 -15.72 13.66
CA SER A 92 13.23 -14.33 14.12
C SER A 92 12.35 -13.46 13.24
N THR A 93 11.90 -12.32 13.75
CA THR A 93 11.16 -11.30 13.00
C THR A 93 11.94 -10.82 11.77
N LEU A 94 13.27 -10.69 11.91
CA LEU A 94 14.15 -10.35 10.79
C LEU A 94 14.08 -11.38 9.64
N GLU A 95 14.08 -12.67 9.97
CA GLU A 95 13.94 -13.74 8.97
C GLU A 95 12.55 -13.74 8.34
N ALA A 96 11.50 -13.53 9.14
CA ALA A 96 10.13 -13.43 8.66
C ALA A 96 9.96 -12.27 7.66
N VAL A 97 10.44 -11.07 8.00
CA VAL A 97 10.41 -9.90 7.10
C VAL A 97 11.09 -10.18 5.76
N LYS A 98 12.25 -10.87 5.77
CA LYS A 98 12.98 -11.23 4.53
C LYS A 98 12.19 -12.20 3.63
N LYS A 99 11.26 -12.96 4.19
CA LYS A 99 10.39 -13.89 3.45
C LYS A 99 9.29 -13.18 2.65
N ILE A 100 8.90 -11.94 2.98
CA ILE A 100 7.93 -11.14 2.19
C ILE A 100 8.40 -10.99 0.73
N GLY A 101 9.69 -11.15 0.47
CA GLY A 101 10.24 -11.30 -0.88
C GLY A 101 10.76 -10.01 -1.51
N PHE A 102 10.31 -8.84 -1.08
CA PHE A 102 10.72 -7.55 -1.65
C PHE A 102 11.54 -6.72 -0.66
N LYS A 103 12.66 -6.14 -1.15
CA LYS A 103 13.57 -5.34 -0.31
C LYS A 103 12.92 -4.09 0.29
N ILE A 104 11.89 -3.56 -0.35
CA ILE A 104 11.11 -2.40 0.12
C ILE A 104 10.48 -2.65 1.50
N TYR A 105 10.17 -3.92 1.82
CA TYR A 105 9.58 -4.32 3.09
C TYR A 105 10.60 -4.76 4.14
N GLN A 106 11.91 -4.81 3.79
CA GLN A 106 12.95 -5.14 4.76
C GLN A 106 13.30 -3.93 5.62
N THR A 107 12.38 -3.55 6.49
CA THR A 107 12.43 -2.32 7.30
C THR A 107 12.05 -2.60 8.75
N LYS A 108 12.46 -1.71 9.66
CA LYS A 108 12.07 -1.80 11.08
C LYS A 108 10.57 -1.64 11.26
N GLU A 109 9.94 -0.80 10.43
CA GLU A 109 8.50 -0.57 10.46
C GLU A 109 7.72 -1.87 10.18
N MET A 110 8.19 -2.66 9.20
CA MET A 110 7.59 -3.97 8.90
C MET A 110 7.87 -4.99 9.99
N MET A 111 9.06 -4.95 10.62
CA MET A 111 9.32 -5.76 11.82
C MET A 111 8.31 -5.45 12.93
N ASN A 112 8.06 -4.18 13.21
CA ASN A 112 7.10 -3.76 14.23
C ASN A 112 5.68 -4.28 13.95
N LEU A 113 5.26 -4.31 12.69
CA LEU A 113 3.97 -4.88 12.29
C LEU A 113 3.91 -6.39 12.54
N ILE A 114 4.95 -7.12 12.14
CA ILE A 114 5.02 -8.58 12.33
C ILE A 114 5.13 -8.94 13.81
N ASP A 115 5.91 -8.19 14.60
CA ASP A 115 6.01 -8.38 16.05
C ASP A 115 4.65 -8.16 16.73
N TYR A 116 3.92 -7.09 16.38
CA TYR A 116 2.57 -6.87 16.87
C TYR A 116 1.64 -8.05 16.54
N MET A 117 1.67 -8.55 15.31
CA MET A 117 0.80 -9.67 14.91
C MET A 117 1.16 -10.96 15.66
N ARG A 118 2.45 -11.22 15.87
CA ARG A 118 2.90 -12.36 16.65
C ARG A 118 2.47 -12.26 18.12
N ASP A 119 2.67 -11.12 18.76
CA ASP A 119 2.30 -10.89 20.15
C ASP A 119 0.78 -11.00 20.34
N TYR A 120 0.01 -10.49 19.39
CA TYR A 120 -1.45 -10.63 19.36
C TYR A 120 -1.84 -12.10 19.33
N ASN A 121 -1.34 -12.88 18.37
CA ASN A 121 -1.70 -14.31 18.22
C ASN A 121 -1.29 -15.16 19.42
N LEU A 122 -0.13 -14.90 20.02
CA LEU A 122 0.32 -15.61 21.22
C LEU A 122 -0.55 -15.33 22.46
N SER A 123 -1.26 -14.20 22.46
CA SER A 123 -2.16 -13.79 23.54
C SER A 123 -3.65 -14.03 23.25
N HIS A 124 -4.05 -14.33 22.00
CA HIS A 124 -5.43 -14.50 21.54
C HIS A 124 -5.58 -15.79 20.71
N LEU A 125 -5.43 -16.95 21.35
CA LEU A 125 -5.36 -18.25 20.68
C LEU A 125 -6.63 -18.63 19.89
N ASP A 126 -7.78 -18.11 20.29
CA ASP A 126 -9.09 -18.38 19.65
C ASP A 126 -9.56 -17.24 18.75
N ASP A 127 -8.75 -16.18 18.56
CA ASP A 127 -9.08 -14.99 17.80
C ASP A 127 -7.85 -14.46 17.06
N ASP A 128 -7.19 -15.33 16.32
CA ASP A 128 -5.93 -15.07 15.64
C ASP A 128 -6.08 -14.13 14.44
N ILE A 129 -5.00 -13.40 14.16
CA ILE A 129 -4.85 -12.57 12.96
C ILE A 129 -3.89 -13.23 11.97
N ARG A 130 -4.15 -13.07 10.67
CA ARG A 130 -3.42 -13.76 9.59
C ARG A 130 -2.70 -12.79 8.69
N PHE A 131 -1.53 -13.23 8.20
CA PHE A 131 -0.69 -12.47 7.28
C PHE A 131 -0.69 -13.13 5.90
N TYR A 132 -1.07 -12.38 4.87
CA TYR A 132 -1.12 -12.82 3.48
C TYR A 132 -0.25 -11.96 2.56
N GLY A 133 0.29 -12.57 1.52
CA GLY A 133 0.78 -11.89 0.33
C GLY A 133 -0.15 -12.18 -0.84
N PHE A 134 -0.25 -11.25 -1.77
CA PHE A 134 -1.08 -11.46 -2.97
C PHE A 134 -0.32 -11.31 -4.28
N ASP A 135 1.01 -11.12 -4.24
CA ASP A 135 1.85 -11.04 -5.44
C ASP A 135 2.44 -12.41 -5.81
N MET A 136 2.44 -12.73 -7.10
CA MET A 136 2.89 -14.00 -7.65
C MET A 136 4.27 -13.95 -8.32
N GLN A 137 4.99 -12.81 -8.21
CA GLN A 137 6.25 -12.60 -8.96
C GLN A 137 7.41 -13.52 -8.53
N ARG A 138 7.29 -14.22 -7.41
CA ARG A 138 8.34 -15.05 -6.84
C ARG A 138 7.88 -16.49 -6.68
N THR A 139 8.84 -17.44 -6.72
CA THR A 139 8.54 -18.87 -6.68
C THR A 139 9.23 -19.62 -5.55
N LYS A 140 10.08 -18.94 -4.77
CA LYS A 140 10.98 -19.59 -3.81
C LYS A 140 10.27 -20.49 -2.79
N TYR A 141 9.07 -20.12 -2.36
CA TYR A 141 8.34 -20.83 -1.30
C TYR A 141 7.11 -21.59 -1.81
N LEU A 142 6.91 -21.67 -3.13
CA LEU A 142 5.72 -22.29 -3.71
C LEU A 142 5.75 -23.84 -3.73
N ASP A 143 6.91 -24.46 -3.44
CA ASP A 143 7.06 -25.93 -3.42
C ASP A 143 6.89 -26.54 -2.02
N LYS A 144 6.66 -25.69 -0.99
CA LYS A 144 6.40 -26.16 0.36
C LYS A 144 4.99 -26.76 0.44
N GLU A 145 4.87 -27.85 1.19
CA GLU A 145 3.58 -28.45 1.51
C GLU A 145 3.09 -27.95 2.88
N TYR A 146 1.82 -27.60 2.94
CA TYR A 146 1.11 -27.17 4.14
C TYR A 146 0.09 -28.24 4.55
N SER A 147 -0.29 -28.26 5.80
CA SER A 147 -1.39 -29.13 6.30
C SER A 147 -2.75 -28.79 5.71
N ASP A 148 -2.93 -27.56 5.24
CA ASP A 148 -4.13 -27.08 4.57
C ASP A 148 -4.07 -27.42 3.07
N GLU A 149 -4.93 -28.34 2.64
CA GLU A 149 -5.00 -28.79 1.24
C GLU A 149 -5.43 -27.68 0.28
N ASP A 150 -6.25 -26.73 0.72
CA ASP A 150 -6.70 -25.61 -0.11
C ASP A 150 -5.54 -24.65 -0.39
N ILE A 151 -4.69 -24.40 0.60
CA ILE A 151 -3.43 -23.67 0.38
C ILE A 151 -2.55 -24.38 -0.65
N ASN A 152 -2.35 -25.69 -0.52
CA ASN A 152 -1.53 -26.47 -1.45
C ASN A 152 -2.09 -26.46 -2.88
N LEU A 153 -3.41 -26.47 -3.00
CA LEU A 153 -4.08 -26.35 -4.30
C LEU A 153 -3.86 -24.95 -4.88
N TYR A 154 -4.02 -23.91 -4.07
CA TYR A 154 -3.88 -22.54 -4.55
C TYR A 154 -2.43 -22.17 -4.88
N LEU A 155 -1.44 -22.75 -4.22
CA LEU A 155 -0.02 -22.61 -4.59
C LEU A 155 0.27 -23.11 -6.03
N LYS A 156 -0.46 -24.10 -6.54
CA LYS A 156 -0.37 -24.51 -7.94
C LYS A 156 -0.90 -23.43 -8.88
N GLU A 157 -1.98 -22.73 -8.46
CA GLU A 157 -2.51 -21.60 -9.20
C GLU A 157 -1.51 -20.42 -9.21
N ILE A 158 -0.90 -20.10 -8.08
CA ILE A 158 0.16 -19.06 -8.00
C ILE A 158 1.34 -19.40 -8.92
N LYS A 159 1.76 -20.67 -8.98
CA LYS A 159 2.80 -21.12 -9.93
C LYS A 159 2.38 -20.91 -11.39
N ARG A 160 1.11 -21.19 -11.73
CA ARG A 160 0.56 -20.94 -13.06
C ARG A 160 0.58 -19.45 -13.39
N GLN A 161 0.08 -18.60 -12.47
CA GLN A 161 0.08 -17.16 -12.61
C GLN A 161 1.49 -16.60 -12.82
N ASN A 162 2.46 -17.05 -12.01
CA ASN A 162 3.87 -16.66 -12.17
C ASN A 162 4.42 -17.01 -13.54
N LYS A 163 4.13 -18.21 -14.05
CA LYS A 163 4.60 -18.69 -15.35
C LYS A 163 3.98 -17.91 -16.53
N GLU A 164 2.73 -17.49 -16.37
CA GLU A 164 1.98 -16.77 -17.39
C GLU A 164 2.17 -15.25 -17.33
N LEU A 165 2.85 -14.75 -16.30
CA LEU A 165 3.04 -13.32 -16.05
C LEU A 165 3.90 -12.68 -17.16
N ASP A 166 3.29 -11.87 -18.01
CA ASP A 166 3.92 -11.19 -19.14
C ASP A 166 3.82 -9.65 -19.10
N SER A 167 2.95 -9.12 -18.23
CA SER A 167 2.67 -7.69 -18.17
C SER A 167 2.22 -7.24 -16.78
N SER A 168 2.33 -5.93 -16.52
CA SER A 168 1.82 -5.31 -15.30
C SER A 168 0.29 -5.39 -15.21
N LEU A 169 -0.41 -5.35 -16.34
CA LEU A 169 -1.88 -5.48 -16.39
C LEU A 169 -2.32 -6.87 -15.95
N LEU A 170 -1.64 -7.91 -16.42
CA LEU A 170 -1.92 -9.28 -16.01
C LEU A 170 -1.57 -9.49 -14.52
N ARG A 171 -0.52 -8.82 -14.02
CA ARG A 171 -0.16 -8.84 -12.60
C ARG A 171 -1.29 -8.30 -11.73
N ASP A 172 -1.86 -7.15 -12.06
CA ASP A 172 -2.98 -6.55 -11.32
C ASP A 172 -4.21 -7.47 -11.29
N LYS A 173 -4.53 -8.08 -12.42
CA LYS A 173 -5.61 -9.07 -12.52
C LYS A 173 -5.37 -10.27 -11.60
N TYR A 174 -4.16 -10.81 -11.58
CA TYR A 174 -3.82 -11.93 -10.71
C TYR A 174 -3.78 -11.52 -9.23
N MET A 175 -3.27 -10.33 -8.90
CA MET A 175 -3.35 -9.80 -7.54
C MET A 175 -4.80 -9.68 -7.06
N ALA A 176 -5.73 -9.21 -7.92
CA ALA A 176 -7.15 -9.17 -7.59
C ALA A 176 -7.71 -10.58 -7.31
N GLN A 177 -7.42 -11.57 -8.15
CA GLN A 177 -7.82 -12.96 -7.93
C GLN A 177 -7.27 -13.54 -6.62
N ASN A 178 -6.02 -13.18 -6.28
CA ASN A 178 -5.39 -13.64 -5.04
C ASN A 178 -6.04 -13.01 -3.79
N VAL A 179 -6.43 -11.73 -3.85
CA VAL A 179 -7.22 -11.09 -2.78
C VAL A 179 -8.62 -11.71 -2.69
N GLU A 180 -9.25 -12.06 -3.79
CA GLU A 180 -10.54 -12.78 -3.80
C GLU A 180 -10.44 -14.15 -3.14
N TRP A 181 -9.36 -14.89 -3.38
CA TRP A 181 -9.11 -16.15 -2.69
C TRP A 181 -8.94 -15.94 -1.18
N ILE A 182 -8.22 -14.91 -0.76
CA ILE A 182 -8.12 -14.55 0.66
C ILE A 182 -9.52 -14.27 1.24
N LEU A 183 -10.35 -13.50 0.55
CA LEU A 183 -11.74 -13.21 0.97
C LEU A 183 -12.67 -14.43 1.00
N SER A 184 -12.34 -15.50 0.29
CA SER A 184 -13.09 -16.76 0.39
C SER A 184 -12.83 -17.49 1.73
N ARG A 185 -11.78 -17.11 2.44
CA ARG A 185 -11.30 -17.68 3.71
C ARG A 185 -11.51 -16.75 4.90
N GLU A 186 -11.69 -15.47 4.63
CA GLU A 186 -11.75 -14.41 5.64
C GLU A 186 -13.00 -13.55 5.46
N ASP A 187 -13.62 -13.15 6.55
CA ASP A 187 -14.79 -12.28 6.50
C ASP A 187 -14.43 -10.87 6.00
N LYS A 188 -13.28 -10.36 6.47
CA LYS A 188 -12.76 -9.03 6.14
C LYS A 188 -11.24 -9.06 5.97
N VAL A 189 -10.73 -8.25 5.06
CA VAL A 189 -9.29 -8.13 4.82
C VAL A 189 -8.84 -6.67 4.75
N PHE A 190 -7.69 -6.39 5.36
CA PHE A 190 -6.97 -5.12 5.18
C PHE A 190 -5.86 -5.32 4.14
N VAL A 191 -6.00 -4.67 2.98
CA VAL A 191 -5.12 -4.80 1.81
C VAL A 191 -4.19 -3.60 1.72
N CYS A 192 -2.87 -3.83 1.62
CA CYS A 192 -1.86 -2.77 1.50
C CYS A 192 -1.03 -2.94 0.22
N ALA A 193 -1.02 -1.91 -0.64
CA ALA A 193 -0.22 -1.85 -1.85
C ALA A 193 0.09 -0.41 -2.24
N HIS A 194 0.76 -0.21 -3.38
CA HIS A 194 0.90 1.12 -3.97
C HIS A 194 -0.46 1.74 -4.31
N ASN A 195 -0.56 3.07 -4.22
CA ASN A 195 -1.79 3.82 -4.47
C ASN A 195 -2.54 3.38 -5.74
N GLU A 196 -1.82 3.20 -6.85
CA GLU A 196 -2.43 2.85 -8.13
C GLU A 196 -3.03 1.44 -8.14
N HIS A 197 -2.43 0.49 -7.40
CA HIS A 197 -2.95 -0.88 -7.33
C HIS A 197 -4.26 -0.98 -6.55
N VAL A 198 -4.47 -0.11 -5.55
CA VAL A 198 -5.69 -0.14 -4.71
C VAL A 198 -6.79 0.82 -5.17
N ALA A 199 -6.51 1.74 -6.08
CA ALA A 199 -7.46 2.75 -6.54
C ALA A 199 -8.66 2.14 -7.26
N LYS A 200 -9.88 2.68 -7.00
CA LYS A 200 -11.13 2.27 -7.66
C LYS A 200 -11.20 2.65 -9.13
N TRP A 201 -10.38 3.62 -9.55
CA TRP A 201 -10.36 4.15 -10.90
C TRP A 201 -8.92 4.30 -11.40
N GLY A 202 -8.73 4.08 -12.69
CA GLY A 202 -7.44 4.26 -13.36
C GLY A 202 -7.58 4.09 -14.87
N SER A 203 -6.52 4.42 -15.61
CA SER A 203 -6.45 4.27 -17.07
C SER A 203 -6.42 2.80 -17.53
N TYR A 204 -6.22 1.88 -16.57
CA TYR A 204 -6.20 0.42 -16.81
C TYR A 204 -6.98 -0.31 -15.72
N ASP A 205 -7.15 -1.61 -15.86
CA ASP A 205 -7.83 -2.46 -14.90
C ASP A 205 -6.86 -2.86 -13.77
N SER A 206 -6.67 -1.92 -12.81
CA SER A 206 -5.89 -2.17 -11.60
C SER A 206 -6.60 -3.17 -10.68
N MET A 207 -5.85 -3.76 -9.73
CA MET A 207 -6.38 -4.65 -8.71
C MET A 207 -7.58 -4.02 -7.97
N GLY A 208 -7.44 -2.78 -7.50
CA GLY A 208 -8.49 -2.07 -6.75
C GLY A 208 -9.73 -1.79 -7.59
N LYS A 209 -9.56 -1.45 -8.87
CA LYS A 209 -10.68 -1.27 -9.79
C LYS A 209 -11.46 -2.59 -9.97
N LEU A 210 -10.77 -3.71 -10.19
CA LEU A 210 -11.39 -5.02 -10.33
C LEU A 210 -12.13 -5.44 -9.06
N LEU A 211 -11.48 -5.30 -7.90
CA LEU A 211 -12.09 -5.62 -6.60
C LEU A 211 -13.29 -4.73 -6.29
N SER A 212 -13.21 -3.42 -6.56
CA SER A 212 -14.31 -2.49 -6.29
C SER A 212 -15.55 -2.77 -7.15
N LEU A 213 -15.37 -3.23 -8.40
CA LEU A 213 -16.47 -3.63 -9.27
C LEU A 213 -17.15 -4.92 -8.80
N LYS A 214 -16.40 -5.82 -8.16
CA LYS A 214 -16.92 -7.10 -7.66
C LYS A 214 -17.58 -6.99 -6.29
N GLU A 215 -16.96 -6.28 -5.35
CA GLU A 215 -17.43 -6.12 -3.98
C GLU A 215 -18.39 -4.93 -3.80
N GLU A 216 -18.61 -4.14 -4.88
CA GLU A 216 -19.52 -2.97 -4.88
C GLU A 216 -19.35 -2.09 -3.62
N ASN A 217 -20.32 -2.14 -2.71
CA ASN A 217 -20.28 -1.38 -1.46
C ASN A 217 -19.31 -1.97 -0.41
N GLY A 218 -18.79 -3.18 -0.61
CA GLY A 218 -17.87 -3.85 0.31
C GLY A 218 -16.42 -3.34 0.27
N TYR A 219 -16.04 -2.55 -0.74
CA TYR A 219 -14.68 -2.02 -0.93
C TYR A 219 -14.55 -0.59 -0.43
N TYR A 220 -13.61 -0.34 0.48
CA TYR A 220 -13.26 0.99 0.98
C TYR A 220 -11.77 1.25 0.81
N VAL A 221 -11.40 2.36 0.19
CA VAL A 221 -9.99 2.63 -0.12
C VAL A 221 -9.51 3.97 0.41
N ILE A 222 -8.35 3.92 1.05
CA ILE A 222 -7.61 5.05 1.61
C ILE A 222 -6.38 5.28 0.75
N GLY A 223 -6.29 6.43 0.10
CA GLY A 223 -5.08 6.88 -0.58
C GLY A 223 -4.13 7.62 0.37
N THR A 224 -2.87 7.74 0.00
CA THR A 224 -1.91 8.60 0.71
C THR A 224 -1.22 9.56 -0.25
N ASP A 225 -0.79 10.72 0.26
CA ASP A 225 0.07 11.64 -0.47
C ASP A 225 0.93 12.47 0.49
N PHE A 226 1.93 13.20 -0.04
CA PHE A 226 2.88 13.99 0.71
C PHE A 226 3.19 15.33 0.03
N TYR A 227 3.47 16.35 0.81
CA TYR A 227 4.03 17.60 0.29
C TYR A 227 5.51 17.47 0.00
N LYS A 228 6.29 16.89 0.94
CA LYS A 228 7.73 16.64 0.80
C LYS A 228 8.07 15.24 1.29
N SER A 229 8.75 14.48 0.45
CA SER A 229 9.26 13.15 0.78
C SER A 229 10.79 13.12 0.72
N LYS A 230 11.41 12.54 1.76
CA LYS A 230 12.73 11.94 1.68
C LYS A 230 12.52 10.43 1.56
N CYS A 231 12.78 9.86 0.41
CA CYS A 231 12.40 8.49 0.09
C CYS A 231 13.63 7.61 -0.20
N ASN A 232 13.63 6.38 0.32
CA ASN A 232 14.57 5.34 -0.06
C ASN A 232 14.20 4.75 -1.42
N LEU A 233 15.13 4.83 -2.38
CA LEU A 233 14.94 4.33 -3.74
C LEU A 233 16.11 3.43 -4.17
N PRO A 234 15.88 2.44 -5.05
CA PRO A 234 16.93 1.63 -5.62
C PRO A 234 17.76 2.44 -6.63
N PHE A 235 19.07 2.30 -6.53
CA PHE A 235 20.02 2.88 -7.52
C PHE A 235 21.27 2.03 -7.61
N MET A 236 21.54 1.46 -8.79
CA MET A 236 22.74 0.65 -9.09
C MET A 236 23.03 -0.43 -8.02
N GLY A 237 22.03 -1.18 -7.62
CA GLY A 237 22.16 -2.26 -6.62
C GLY A 237 22.22 -1.81 -5.16
N LYS A 238 22.20 -0.52 -4.89
CA LYS A 238 22.13 0.08 -3.55
C LYS A 238 20.82 0.82 -3.37
N ARG A 239 20.53 1.19 -2.13
CA ARG A 239 19.44 2.13 -1.84
C ARG A 239 20.03 3.50 -1.52
N ILE A 240 19.39 4.54 -2.04
CA ILE A 240 19.76 5.95 -1.84
C ILE A 240 18.56 6.74 -1.36
N VAL A 241 18.80 7.77 -0.57
CA VAL A 241 17.75 8.71 -0.16
C VAL A 241 17.70 9.88 -1.14
N ARG A 242 16.50 10.14 -1.68
CA ARG A 242 16.22 11.32 -2.51
C ARG A 242 15.08 12.13 -1.95
N THR A 243 15.09 13.44 -2.22
CA THR A 243 14.03 14.36 -1.82
C THR A 243 13.14 14.67 -3.02
N PHE A 244 11.83 14.59 -2.79
CA PHE A 244 10.77 14.94 -3.75
C PHE A 244 9.81 15.93 -3.12
N TYR A 245 9.19 16.76 -3.98
CA TYR A 245 8.14 17.70 -3.59
C TYR A 245 6.94 17.47 -4.48
N SER A 246 5.81 17.13 -3.90
CA SER A 246 4.58 16.85 -4.65
C SER A 246 4.04 18.10 -5.31
N HIS A 247 4.01 19.23 -4.59
CA HIS A 247 3.39 20.47 -5.06
C HIS A 247 1.90 20.33 -5.44
N ASP A 248 1.24 19.24 -5.02
CA ASP A 248 -0.18 19.10 -5.26
C ASP A 248 -0.99 20.06 -4.37
N PRO A 249 -2.19 20.49 -4.82
CA PRO A 249 -2.98 21.48 -4.09
C PRO A 249 -3.46 20.99 -2.72
N LEU A 250 -3.76 19.69 -2.54
CA LEU A 250 -4.27 19.14 -1.28
C LEU A 250 -3.19 19.14 -0.20
N THR A 251 -1.98 18.68 -0.51
CA THR A 251 -0.87 18.68 0.45
C THR A 251 -0.34 20.09 0.73
N LYS A 252 -0.46 21.02 -0.23
CA LYS A 252 -0.23 22.46 0.02
C LYS A 252 -1.25 23.02 1.01
N SER A 253 -2.54 22.72 0.84
CA SER A 253 -3.60 23.18 1.75
C SER A 253 -3.36 22.65 3.17
N LEU A 254 -2.96 21.39 3.31
CA LEU A 254 -2.56 20.81 4.59
C LEU A 254 -1.42 21.60 5.23
N LYS A 255 -0.35 21.87 4.46
CA LYS A 255 0.79 22.65 4.96
C LYS A 255 0.38 24.05 5.40
N MET A 256 -0.52 24.73 4.67
CA MET A 256 -1.04 26.07 5.01
C MET A 256 -1.92 26.05 6.26
N SER A 257 -2.63 24.95 6.54
CA SER A 257 -3.43 24.78 7.77
C SER A 257 -2.59 24.68 9.05
N GLY A 258 -1.26 24.50 8.93
CA GLY A 258 -0.36 24.32 10.07
C GLY A 258 -0.35 22.91 10.64
N LYS A 259 -1.14 21.97 10.12
CA LYS A 259 -1.11 20.56 10.50
C LYS A 259 0.02 19.82 9.77
N ASN A 260 0.59 18.78 10.38
CA ASN A 260 1.59 17.91 9.75
C ASN A 260 0.98 16.70 9.03
N VAL A 261 -0.14 16.22 9.54
CA VAL A 261 -0.95 15.13 9.00
C VAL A 261 -2.40 15.60 8.95
N GLY A 262 -3.12 15.21 7.91
CA GLY A 262 -4.53 15.50 7.77
C GLY A 262 -5.24 14.40 7.00
N ILE A 263 -6.44 14.07 7.42
CA ILE A 263 -7.29 13.09 6.78
C ILE A 263 -8.45 13.82 6.12
N ILE A 264 -8.72 13.49 4.88
CA ILE A 264 -9.84 14.05 4.12
C ILE A 264 -10.79 12.95 3.63
N ASP A 265 -12.06 13.27 3.63
CA ASP A 265 -13.10 12.53 2.93
C ASP A 265 -13.12 13.04 1.49
N THR A 266 -12.76 12.21 0.54
CA THR A 266 -12.59 12.65 -0.86
C THR A 266 -13.91 13.01 -1.52
N SER A 267 -15.04 12.49 -1.04
CA SER A 267 -16.37 12.84 -1.56
C SER A 267 -16.71 14.33 -1.38
N LYS A 268 -16.07 15.00 -0.41
CA LYS A 268 -16.25 16.41 -0.10
C LYS A 268 -15.30 17.35 -0.86
N LEU A 269 -14.40 16.80 -1.67
CA LEU A 269 -13.48 17.61 -2.46
C LEU A 269 -14.21 18.31 -3.61
N ASP A 270 -13.97 19.59 -3.75
CA ASP A 270 -14.41 20.39 -4.91
C ASP A 270 -13.28 20.51 -5.95
N VAL A 271 -12.69 19.38 -6.30
CA VAL A 271 -11.66 19.24 -7.34
C VAL A 271 -11.85 17.96 -8.11
N ASP A 272 -11.79 18.05 -9.44
CA ASP A 272 -11.95 16.87 -10.31
C ASP A 272 -10.64 16.13 -10.49
N TYR A 273 -9.54 16.85 -10.77
CA TYR A 273 -8.22 16.27 -11.04
C TYR A 273 -7.11 17.10 -10.38
N ILE A 274 -6.12 16.39 -9.84
CA ILE A 274 -4.88 16.98 -9.29
C ILE A 274 -3.66 16.17 -9.72
N TYR A 275 -2.46 16.76 -9.61
CA TYR A 275 -1.20 16.03 -9.68
C TYR A 275 -0.87 15.49 -8.30
N MET A 276 -0.89 14.16 -8.17
CA MET A 276 -0.55 13.43 -6.94
C MET A 276 0.83 12.80 -7.03
N GLY A 277 1.44 12.51 -5.89
CA GLY A 277 2.65 11.70 -5.81
C GLY A 277 2.38 10.23 -6.10
N SER A 278 3.23 9.62 -6.94
CA SER A 278 3.21 8.19 -7.23
C SER A 278 4.64 7.71 -7.49
N LEU A 279 5.35 7.36 -6.42
CA LEU A 279 6.73 6.89 -6.47
C LEU A 279 6.78 5.37 -6.35
N GLY A 280 6.90 4.68 -7.49
CA GLY A 280 7.17 3.24 -7.52
C GLY A 280 8.63 2.91 -7.17
N GLU A 281 9.02 1.65 -7.29
CA GLU A 281 10.39 1.14 -7.10
C GLU A 281 11.27 1.45 -8.32
N GLY A 282 11.52 2.74 -8.59
CA GLY A 282 12.33 3.20 -9.69
C GLY A 282 13.27 4.35 -9.34
N PHE A 283 14.31 4.53 -10.13
CA PHE A 283 15.14 5.73 -10.08
C PHE A 283 14.56 6.80 -11.01
N TYR A 284 14.16 7.92 -10.45
CA TYR A 284 13.61 9.06 -11.20
C TYR A 284 14.70 10.08 -11.46
N LEU A 285 15.13 10.18 -12.72
CA LEU A 285 16.14 11.17 -13.13
C LEU A 285 15.61 12.60 -12.93
N ILE A 286 14.35 12.83 -13.34
CA ILE A 286 13.65 14.10 -13.16
C ILE A 286 12.74 13.97 -11.95
N PRO A 287 12.95 14.73 -10.85
CA PRO A 287 12.20 14.55 -9.59
C PRO A 287 10.69 14.68 -9.72
N GLN A 288 10.17 15.46 -10.67
CA GLN A 288 8.71 15.63 -10.85
C GLN A 288 8.07 14.62 -11.80
N SER A 289 8.85 13.72 -12.43
CA SER A 289 8.30 12.71 -13.35
C SER A 289 7.47 11.62 -12.67
N TYR A 290 7.53 11.55 -11.33
CA TYR A 290 6.72 10.62 -10.53
C TYR A 290 5.29 11.10 -10.29
N ARG A 291 4.96 12.34 -10.63
CA ARG A 291 3.62 12.90 -10.40
C ARG A 291 2.68 12.51 -11.52
N ILE A 292 1.48 12.10 -11.13
CA ILE A 292 0.43 11.68 -12.06
C ILE A 292 -0.82 12.54 -11.89
N PHE A 293 -1.50 12.78 -13.00
CA PHE A 293 -2.75 13.55 -13.04
C PHE A 293 -3.93 12.63 -12.79
N GLN A 294 -4.57 12.74 -11.61
CA GLN A 294 -5.51 11.77 -11.10
C GLN A 294 -6.76 12.43 -10.51
N PRO A 295 -7.94 11.78 -10.59
CA PRO A 295 -9.16 12.20 -9.96
C PRO A 295 -9.31 11.60 -8.54
N PRO A 296 -8.88 12.28 -7.47
CA PRO A 296 -8.84 11.67 -6.13
C PRO A 296 -10.23 11.25 -5.63
N LYS A 297 -11.26 11.98 -5.98
CA LYS A 297 -12.67 11.73 -5.60
C LYS A 297 -13.21 10.40 -6.13
N THR A 298 -12.77 9.96 -7.30
CA THR A 298 -13.20 8.69 -7.89
C THR A 298 -12.27 7.54 -7.57
N MET A 299 -11.03 7.84 -7.15
CA MET A 299 -10.01 6.84 -6.85
C MET A 299 -10.10 6.32 -5.42
N TYR A 300 -10.39 7.20 -4.46
CA TYR A 300 -10.31 6.91 -3.02
C TYR A 300 -11.57 7.37 -2.30
N ASP A 301 -11.92 6.72 -1.18
CA ASP A 301 -12.98 7.17 -0.27
C ASP A 301 -12.44 8.19 0.75
N ALA A 302 -11.19 7.99 1.16
CA ALA A 302 -10.46 8.90 2.03
C ALA A 302 -9.00 9.03 1.58
N MET A 303 -8.33 10.08 2.02
CA MET A 303 -6.88 10.21 1.88
C MET A 303 -6.24 10.65 3.18
N VAL A 304 -5.06 10.09 3.46
CA VAL A 304 -4.17 10.54 4.54
C VAL A 304 -3.02 11.30 3.91
N LEU A 305 -2.94 12.60 4.23
CA LEU A 305 -1.97 13.52 3.67
C LEU A 305 -0.89 13.87 4.70
N PHE A 306 0.34 13.96 4.25
CA PHE A 306 1.50 14.29 5.09
C PHE A 306 2.22 15.52 4.54
N VAL A 307 2.63 16.44 5.42
CA VAL A 307 3.49 17.56 5.01
C VAL A 307 4.91 17.06 4.75
N ASN A 308 5.44 16.22 5.63
CA ASN A 308 6.78 15.65 5.46
C ASN A 308 6.74 14.15 5.73
N VAL A 309 7.43 13.37 4.90
CA VAL A 309 7.67 11.95 5.12
C VAL A 309 9.17 11.64 5.02
N ASN A 310 9.63 10.71 5.85
CA ASN A 310 11.02 10.34 6.03
C ASN A 310 11.32 8.97 5.40
N PRO A 311 12.59 8.67 5.09
CA PRO A 311 12.95 7.36 4.55
C PRO A 311 12.69 6.25 5.59
N THR A 312 12.34 5.07 5.09
CA THR A 312 12.23 3.84 5.89
C THR A 312 13.56 3.48 6.56
N ASP A 313 13.50 2.89 7.75
CA ASP A 313 14.66 2.34 8.46
C ASP A 313 14.97 0.93 7.93
N ILE A 314 15.82 0.85 6.89
CA ILE A 314 16.22 -0.41 6.24
C ILE A 314 16.97 -1.30 7.23
N ILE A 315 16.65 -2.60 7.22
CA ILE A 315 17.38 -3.64 7.92
C ILE A 315 18.33 -4.35 6.94
N GLU A 316 19.57 -4.59 7.34
CA GLU A 316 20.60 -5.29 6.55
C GLU A 316 20.52 -6.83 6.72
#